data_85353b416dcc6576febddd155606ecc6
#
_entry.id   85353b416dcc6576febddd155606ecc6
#
_cell.length_a   1.000
_cell.length_b   1.000
_cell.length_c   1.000
_cell.angle_alpha   90.00
_cell.angle_beta   90.00
_cell.angle_gamma   90.00
#
_symmetry.space_group_name_H-M   'P 1'
#
loop_
_entity.id
_entity.type
_entity.pdbx_description
1 polymer ?
#
loop_
_entity_poly.entity_id
_entity_poly.type
_entity_poly.pdbx_seq_one_letter_code
_entity_poly.pdbx_strand_id
1 'polypeptide(L)'
;MKKILLFLLTAVLLLQACCAAADFSVGDKGQEVLEIKERLKELRYITDGKLTKTYTERTSESVRIFQRTNGLPETGTVDEATRALLFSDAAVRRPYDTLVPLATPAPMPEPDWPDLDGDGFLPGEGEYVYENDEDGLWVYVSHNLRIVITRRKDSSIPLEWYETDIRTRSGEAFYSVMTDPERPGKKYQYPYVIAEEANCVLAFSDDFFATRMNNKETVGIIIRNGQVICTDTNRTSGHHLPNLDMMAQYPDCRLEVYECNEHTAEELLAMGAVNVFSFGPILIRDGEINDKVYHYYKSVEPRHALGMIEPGHYLLLSVQGRMEESKGTVLQRVAELMKEKGVTQALNLDGGNTMALVFRGRMLNKLAVYKKKKFVRTVTSVIAIGHTESQADK
;
A
#
# COMPACT_ATOMS: atom_id res chain seq x y z
N MET A 1 76.83 -4.41 10.30
CA MET A 1 75.51 -4.20 10.88
C MET A 1 74.67 -3.12 10.15
N LYS A 2 75.24 -1.98 9.70
CA LYS A 2 74.45 -0.91 8.99
C LYS A 2 73.92 -1.30 7.60
N LYS A 3 74.55 -2.23 6.89
CA LYS A 3 74.07 -2.67 5.54
C LYS A 3 72.93 -3.71 5.60
N ILE A 4 72.79 -4.47 6.67
CA ILE A 4 71.70 -5.44 6.86
C ILE A 4 70.39 -4.72 7.30
N LEU A 5 70.51 -3.63 8.05
CA LEU A 5 69.39 -2.85 8.51
C LEU A 5 68.73 -2.06 7.34
N LEU A 6 69.48 -1.66 6.33
CA LEU A 6 69.00 -0.95 5.15
C LEU A 6 68.23 -1.87 4.19
N PHE A 7 68.60 -3.18 4.12
CA PHE A 7 67.92 -4.18 3.28
C PHE A 7 66.60 -4.66 3.91
N LEU A 8 66.51 -4.67 5.24
CA LEU A 8 65.25 -4.96 5.94
C LEU A 8 64.25 -3.81 5.87
N LEU A 9 64.71 -2.55 5.85
CA LEU A 9 63.80 -1.39 5.71
C LEU A 9 63.26 -1.21 4.29
N THR A 10 64.02 -1.62 3.26
CA THR A 10 63.54 -1.63 1.86
C THR A 10 62.63 -2.82 1.57
N ALA A 11 62.79 -3.94 2.23
CA ALA A 11 61.89 -5.11 2.10
C ALA A 11 60.53 -4.88 2.79
N VAL A 12 60.47 -4.09 3.88
CA VAL A 12 59.22 -3.73 4.56
C VAL A 12 58.44 -2.65 3.77
N LEU A 13 59.14 -1.77 3.03
CA LEU A 13 58.51 -0.77 2.14
C LEU A 13 57.99 -1.35 0.81
N LEU A 14 58.46 -2.54 0.40
CA LEU A 14 58.02 -3.23 -0.83
C LEU A 14 56.85 -4.21 -0.61
N LEU A 15 56.42 -4.45 0.65
CA LEU A 15 55.29 -5.29 0.98
C LEU A 15 53.99 -4.52 1.24
N GLN A 16 54.02 -3.19 1.11
CA GLN A 16 52.83 -2.37 0.88
C GLN A 16 52.58 -2.18 -0.62
N ALA A 17 52.70 -3.25 -1.41
CA ALA A 17 52.02 -3.29 -2.69
C ALA A 17 50.53 -3.32 -2.39
N CYS A 18 49.90 -2.15 -2.42
CA CYS A 18 48.47 -1.99 -2.53
C CYS A 18 47.92 -3.04 -3.48
N CYS A 19 47.22 -4.04 -2.98
CA CYS A 19 46.19 -4.67 -3.78
C CYS A 19 45.20 -3.54 -4.11
N ALA A 20 45.42 -2.81 -5.20
CA ALA A 20 44.42 -1.94 -5.75
C ALA A 20 43.19 -2.82 -5.99
N ALA A 21 42.14 -2.57 -5.25
CA ALA A 21 40.89 -3.31 -5.47
C ALA A 21 40.51 -3.10 -6.92
N ALA A 22 40.19 -4.19 -7.63
CA ALA A 22 39.83 -4.11 -9.02
C ALA A 22 38.60 -3.21 -9.20
N ASP A 23 38.67 -2.29 -10.16
CA ASP A 23 37.52 -1.50 -10.57
C ASP A 23 36.47 -2.40 -11.24
N PHE A 24 35.19 -2.13 -10.97
CA PHE A 24 34.08 -2.88 -11.61
C PHE A 24 33.32 -2.00 -12.58
N SER A 25 33.17 -2.48 -13.79
CA SER A 25 32.53 -1.80 -14.90
C SER A 25 31.65 -2.72 -15.73
N VAL A 26 30.98 -2.19 -16.75
CA VAL A 26 30.10 -2.96 -17.62
C VAL A 26 30.83 -4.13 -18.28
N GLY A 27 30.27 -5.33 -18.13
CA GLY A 27 30.83 -6.59 -18.63
C GLY A 27 31.47 -7.46 -17.54
N ASP A 28 31.88 -6.89 -16.43
CA ASP A 28 32.48 -7.64 -15.31
C ASP A 28 31.51 -8.62 -14.68
N LYS A 29 32.06 -9.71 -14.17
CA LYS A 29 31.27 -10.80 -13.58
C LYS A 29 31.94 -11.35 -12.34
N GLY A 30 31.17 -11.75 -11.37
CA GLY A 30 31.68 -12.41 -10.18
C GLY A 30 30.82 -12.20 -8.93
N GLN A 31 31.27 -12.77 -7.84
CA GLN A 31 30.59 -12.66 -6.55
C GLN A 31 30.61 -11.21 -6.04
N GLU A 32 31.72 -10.51 -6.22
CA GLU A 32 31.87 -9.10 -5.80
C GLU A 32 30.90 -8.18 -6.53
N VAL A 33 30.62 -8.44 -7.83
CA VAL A 33 29.58 -7.71 -8.57
C VAL A 33 28.18 -7.94 -7.95
N LEU A 34 27.90 -9.15 -7.46
CA LEU A 34 26.65 -9.44 -6.77
C LEU A 34 26.57 -8.66 -5.45
N GLU A 35 27.63 -8.64 -4.65
CA GLU A 35 27.70 -7.90 -3.38
C GLU A 35 27.52 -6.38 -3.58
N ILE A 36 28.15 -5.82 -4.59
CA ILE A 36 27.96 -4.42 -4.99
C ILE A 36 26.47 -4.16 -5.30
N LYS A 37 25.84 -5.03 -6.07
CA LYS A 37 24.42 -4.90 -6.42
C LYS A 37 23.50 -5.08 -5.24
N GLU A 38 23.79 -5.98 -4.32
CA GLU A 38 23.07 -6.18 -3.08
C GLU A 38 23.14 -4.90 -2.22
N ARG A 39 24.33 -4.34 -2.05
CA ARG A 39 24.51 -3.09 -1.30
C ARG A 39 23.82 -1.90 -1.97
N LEU A 40 23.91 -1.76 -3.31
CA LEU A 40 23.17 -0.75 -4.06
C LEU A 40 21.65 -0.91 -3.89
N LYS A 41 21.16 -2.15 -3.75
CA LYS A 41 19.76 -2.42 -3.48
C LYS A 41 19.34 -2.02 -2.08
N GLU A 42 20.12 -2.34 -1.06
CA GLU A 42 19.90 -1.87 0.32
C GLU A 42 19.84 -0.35 0.41
N LEU A 43 20.71 0.32 -0.35
CA LEU A 43 20.78 1.78 -0.45
C LEU A 43 19.77 2.38 -1.44
N ARG A 44 18.86 1.57 -2.03
CA ARG A 44 17.78 1.98 -2.94
C ARG A 44 18.22 2.47 -4.33
N TYR A 45 19.45 2.19 -4.76
CA TYR A 45 19.91 2.53 -6.11
C TYR A 45 19.55 1.45 -7.15
N ILE A 46 19.31 0.21 -6.71
CA ILE A 46 18.72 -0.85 -7.52
C ILE A 46 17.37 -1.22 -6.92
N THR A 47 16.30 -1.15 -7.70
CA THR A 47 14.93 -1.19 -7.22
C THR A 47 14.17 -2.46 -7.57
N ASP A 48 14.61 -3.21 -8.58
CA ASP A 48 13.85 -4.33 -9.13
C ASP A 48 14.74 -5.45 -9.69
N GLY A 49 14.12 -6.60 -9.87
CA GLY A 49 14.68 -7.75 -10.55
C GLY A 49 15.55 -8.65 -9.68
N LYS A 50 15.79 -9.85 -10.22
CA LYS A 50 16.72 -10.80 -9.65
C LYS A 50 18.15 -10.31 -9.86
N LEU A 51 18.90 -10.14 -8.80
CA LEU A 51 20.30 -9.75 -8.88
C LEU A 51 21.13 -10.88 -9.53
N THR A 52 21.97 -10.49 -10.45
CA THR A 52 22.86 -11.41 -11.18
C THR A 52 24.30 -11.02 -10.93
N LYS A 53 25.23 -11.95 -11.14
CA LYS A 53 26.69 -11.74 -10.98
C LYS A 53 27.32 -10.96 -12.16
N THR A 54 26.52 -10.29 -13.00
CA THR A 54 27.01 -9.52 -14.16
C THR A 54 26.76 -8.03 -13.95
N TYR A 55 27.80 -7.22 -14.12
CA TYR A 55 27.71 -5.77 -14.11
C TYR A 55 27.15 -5.30 -15.47
N THR A 56 25.94 -4.79 -15.47
CA THR A 56 25.22 -4.37 -16.68
C THR A 56 25.22 -2.85 -16.80
N GLU A 57 24.82 -2.32 -18.00
CA GLU A 57 24.57 -0.88 -18.19
C GLU A 57 23.63 -0.33 -17.12
N ARG A 58 22.61 -1.08 -16.74
CA ARG A 58 21.69 -0.70 -15.68
C ARG A 58 22.38 -0.62 -14.30
N THR A 59 23.36 -1.48 -14.04
CA THR A 59 24.18 -1.41 -12.83
C THR A 59 25.04 -0.16 -12.85
N SER A 60 25.66 0.13 -14.00
CA SER A 60 26.46 1.35 -14.21
C SER A 60 25.64 2.61 -13.96
N GLU A 61 24.41 2.67 -14.46
CA GLU A 61 23.52 3.82 -14.21
C GLU A 61 23.16 3.96 -12.71
N SER A 62 22.90 2.84 -12.04
CA SER A 62 22.66 2.84 -10.58
C SER A 62 23.86 3.37 -9.81
N VAL A 63 25.08 3.01 -10.24
CA VAL A 63 26.34 3.51 -9.65
C VAL A 63 26.52 5.00 -9.91
N ARG A 64 26.23 5.51 -11.12
CA ARG A 64 26.26 6.96 -11.41
C ARG A 64 25.35 7.73 -10.47
N ILE A 65 24.11 7.24 -10.27
CA ILE A 65 23.18 7.88 -9.34
C ILE A 65 23.72 7.83 -7.91
N PHE A 66 24.32 6.71 -7.48
CA PHE A 66 24.99 6.61 -6.18
C PHE A 66 26.13 7.63 -6.05
N GLN A 67 27.00 7.69 -7.02
CA GLN A 67 28.14 8.63 -7.06
C GLN A 67 27.65 10.08 -6.97
N ARG A 68 26.67 10.47 -7.80
CA ARG A 68 26.05 11.82 -7.75
C ARG A 68 25.51 12.14 -6.37
N THR A 69 24.73 11.24 -5.79
CA THR A 69 24.08 11.45 -4.49
C THR A 69 25.12 11.59 -3.36
N ASN A 70 26.25 10.94 -3.50
CA ASN A 70 27.32 10.89 -2.50
C ASN A 70 28.49 11.83 -2.82
N GLY A 71 28.38 12.72 -3.83
CA GLY A 71 29.41 13.71 -4.17
C GLY A 71 30.67 13.14 -4.82
N LEU A 72 30.58 11.95 -5.42
CA LEU A 72 31.66 11.31 -6.16
C LEU A 72 31.55 11.64 -7.68
N PRO A 73 32.66 11.52 -8.45
CA PRO A 73 32.62 11.62 -9.91
C PRO A 73 31.69 10.56 -10.53
N GLU A 74 30.80 10.96 -11.42
CA GLU A 74 29.77 10.11 -12.04
C GLU A 74 30.32 9.23 -13.16
N THR A 75 31.24 8.34 -12.86
CA THR A 75 31.89 7.45 -13.84
C THR A 75 31.01 6.26 -14.22
N GLY A 76 30.18 5.80 -13.31
CA GLY A 76 29.43 4.54 -13.45
C GLY A 76 30.30 3.29 -13.25
N THR A 77 31.54 3.49 -12.80
CA THR A 77 32.50 2.42 -12.42
C THR A 77 32.66 2.43 -10.92
N VAL A 78 32.73 1.26 -10.31
CA VAL A 78 33.00 1.11 -8.86
C VAL A 78 34.52 1.03 -8.71
N ASP A 79 35.15 2.21 -8.62
CA ASP A 79 36.55 2.37 -8.24
C ASP A 79 36.73 2.24 -6.73
N GLU A 80 37.98 2.35 -6.25
CA GLU A 80 38.31 2.21 -4.83
C GLU A 80 37.55 3.21 -3.95
N ALA A 81 37.43 4.48 -4.37
CA ALA A 81 36.69 5.50 -3.63
C ALA A 81 35.20 5.22 -3.57
N THR A 82 34.61 4.83 -4.69
CA THR A 82 33.21 4.43 -4.78
C THR A 82 32.92 3.22 -3.92
N ARG A 83 33.79 2.20 -3.97
CA ARG A 83 33.66 0.98 -3.17
C ARG A 83 33.76 1.26 -1.68
N ALA A 84 34.78 2.01 -1.25
CA ALA A 84 34.97 2.36 0.14
C ALA A 84 33.74 3.08 0.72
N LEU A 85 33.19 4.04 -0.01
CA LEU A 85 32.00 4.76 0.42
C LEU A 85 30.74 3.88 0.39
N LEU A 86 30.55 3.09 -0.66
CA LEU A 86 29.38 2.22 -0.84
C LEU A 86 29.20 1.24 0.32
N PHE A 87 30.28 0.68 0.85
CA PHE A 87 30.24 -0.28 1.96
C PHE A 87 30.45 0.35 3.34
N SER A 88 30.53 1.68 3.43
CA SER A 88 30.61 2.40 4.70
C SER A 88 29.22 2.76 5.25
N ASP A 89 29.20 3.13 6.54
CA ASP A 89 28.02 3.70 7.19
C ASP A 89 27.70 5.14 6.72
N ALA A 90 28.67 5.79 6.07
CA ALA A 90 28.50 7.14 5.52
C ALA A 90 27.77 7.13 4.16
N ALA A 91 27.53 5.97 3.57
CA ALA A 91 26.82 5.85 2.30
C ALA A 91 25.40 6.42 2.41
N VAL A 92 25.11 7.46 1.68
CA VAL A 92 23.79 8.08 1.65
C VAL A 92 22.84 7.19 0.87
N ARG A 93 21.71 6.83 1.47
CA ARG A 93 20.60 6.17 0.75
C ARG A 93 20.06 7.09 -0.33
N ARG A 94 19.68 6.53 -1.48
CA ARG A 94 18.99 7.31 -2.51
C ARG A 94 17.74 7.94 -1.92
N PRO A 95 17.62 9.28 -1.97
CA PRO A 95 16.41 9.95 -1.55
C PRO A 95 15.23 9.51 -2.43
N TYR A 96 14.04 9.53 -1.87
CA TYR A 96 12.84 9.30 -2.64
C TYR A 96 12.54 10.49 -3.56
N ASP A 97 11.87 10.23 -4.68
CA ASP A 97 11.33 11.29 -5.52
C ASP A 97 10.36 12.13 -4.66
N THR A 98 10.63 13.41 -4.54
CA THR A 98 9.75 14.32 -3.83
C THR A 98 8.52 14.59 -4.68
N LEU A 99 7.34 14.26 -4.17
CA LEU A 99 6.08 14.62 -4.81
C LEU A 99 5.79 16.11 -4.57
N VAL A 100 5.11 16.75 -5.51
CA VAL A 100 4.61 18.11 -5.30
C VAL A 100 3.79 18.14 -4.02
N PRO A 101 4.09 18.99 -3.02
CA PRO A 101 3.31 19.07 -1.81
C PRO A 101 1.83 19.38 -2.14
N LEU A 102 0.93 18.79 -1.38
CA LEU A 102 -0.48 19.16 -1.47
C LEU A 102 -0.70 20.53 -0.83
N ALA A 103 -1.65 21.28 -1.36
CA ALA A 103 -2.12 22.49 -0.69
C ALA A 103 -2.74 22.11 0.66
N THR A 104 -2.58 22.98 1.67
CA THR A 104 -3.27 22.79 2.94
C THR A 104 -4.78 22.76 2.70
N PRO A 105 -5.48 21.68 3.07
CA PRO A 105 -6.93 21.60 2.89
C PRO A 105 -7.64 22.74 3.66
N ALA A 106 -8.69 23.30 3.05
CA ALA A 106 -9.56 24.23 3.77
C ALA A 106 -10.17 23.55 5.01
N PRO A 107 -10.38 24.28 6.11
CA PRO A 107 -11.13 23.79 7.24
C PRO A 107 -12.49 23.26 6.79
N MET A 108 -12.90 22.12 7.31
CA MET A 108 -14.21 21.54 7.04
C MET A 108 -15.22 22.18 8.01
N PRO A 109 -16.46 22.44 7.56
CA PRO A 109 -17.55 22.72 8.48
C PRO A 109 -17.71 21.56 9.47
N GLU A 110 -17.93 21.87 10.72
CA GLU A 110 -18.28 20.84 11.70
C GLU A 110 -19.79 20.61 11.66
N PRO A 111 -20.25 19.36 11.71
CA PRO A 111 -21.67 19.08 11.87
C PRO A 111 -22.13 19.48 13.29
N ASP A 112 -23.44 19.62 13.43
CA ASP A 112 -24.05 19.77 14.75
C ASP A 112 -23.97 18.42 15.48
N TRP A 113 -22.87 18.19 16.19
CA TRP A 113 -22.62 16.94 16.87
C TRP A 113 -23.66 16.69 17.95
N PRO A 114 -24.20 15.46 18.09
CA PRO A 114 -24.97 15.08 19.24
C PRO A 114 -24.07 15.02 20.49
N ASP A 115 -24.69 14.88 21.66
CA ASP A 115 -23.93 14.60 22.88
C ASP A 115 -23.21 13.24 22.73
N LEU A 116 -21.88 13.27 22.71
CA LEU A 116 -21.03 12.09 22.62
C LEU A 116 -20.37 11.82 23.95
N ASP A 117 -20.06 10.54 24.21
CA ASP A 117 -19.25 10.17 25.36
C ASP A 117 -17.76 10.57 25.19
N GLY A 118 -16.92 10.26 26.20
CA GLY A 118 -15.51 10.64 26.21
C GLY A 118 -14.68 10.04 25.06
N ASP A 119 -15.15 8.96 24.42
CA ASP A 119 -14.49 8.28 23.30
C ASP A 119 -15.07 8.69 21.95
N GLY A 120 -16.13 9.52 21.95
CA GLY A 120 -16.74 10.08 20.74
C GLY A 120 -17.84 9.20 20.11
N PHE A 121 -18.51 8.35 20.89
CA PHE A 121 -19.66 7.53 20.49
C PHE A 121 -20.93 8.00 21.16
N LEU A 122 -22.10 7.56 20.67
CA LEU A 122 -23.36 7.82 21.35
C LEU A 122 -23.39 7.07 22.70
N PRO A 123 -23.87 7.72 23.77
CA PRO A 123 -23.88 7.09 25.10
C PRO A 123 -24.96 6.01 25.27
N GLY A 124 -25.87 5.85 24.30
CA GLY A 124 -27.00 4.89 24.35
C GLY A 124 -27.32 4.29 23.00
N GLU A 125 -28.46 3.61 22.92
CA GLU A 125 -29.00 3.05 21.68
C GLU A 125 -29.37 4.17 20.68
N GLY A 126 -29.38 3.82 19.38
CA GLY A 126 -29.72 4.70 18.29
C GLY A 126 -28.52 5.05 17.40
N GLU A 127 -28.80 5.86 16.40
CA GLU A 127 -27.81 6.31 15.44
C GLU A 127 -27.93 7.83 15.19
N TYR A 128 -26.79 8.47 14.97
CA TYR A 128 -26.72 9.82 14.44
C TYR A 128 -26.17 9.75 13.02
N VAL A 129 -26.86 10.41 12.10
CA VAL A 129 -26.46 10.47 10.69
C VAL A 129 -26.46 11.91 10.22
N TYR A 130 -25.36 12.32 9.59
CA TYR A 130 -25.25 13.60 8.91
C TYR A 130 -24.69 13.37 7.51
N GLU A 131 -25.34 13.98 6.51
CA GLU A 131 -24.92 13.89 5.12
C GLU A 131 -24.96 15.28 4.48
N ASN A 132 -23.82 15.75 3.99
CA ASN A 132 -23.71 17.02 3.27
C ASN A 132 -22.80 16.87 2.06
N ASP A 133 -23.40 16.78 0.88
CA ASP A 133 -22.69 16.61 -0.38
C ASP A 133 -21.93 17.86 -0.81
N GLU A 134 -22.40 19.06 -0.45
CA GLU A 134 -21.75 20.33 -0.81
C GLU A 134 -20.45 20.46 -0.04
N ASP A 135 -20.49 20.30 1.25
CA ASP A 135 -19.31 20.33 2.13
C ASP A 135 -18.43 19.09 1.95
N GLY A 136 -19.00 17.99 1.48
CA GLY A 136 -18.29 16.72 1.32
C GLY A 136 -18.02 16.05 2.66
N LEU A 137 -19.03 16.04 3.53
CA LEU A 137 -18.96 15.45 4.87
C LEU A 137 -20.14 14.50 5.10
N TRP A 138 -19.84 13.27 5.49
CA TRP A 138 -20.82 12.25 5.88
C TRP A 138 -20.39 11.65 7.19
N VAL A 139 -21.32 11.54 8.11
CA VAL A 139 -21.06 11.04 9.47
C VAL A 139 -22.10 10.01 9.86
N TYR A 140 -21.64 8.95 10.48
CA TYR A 140 -22.46 7.98 11.20
C TYR A 140 -21.87 7.77 12.58
N VAL A 141 -22.70 7.81 13.61
CA VAL A 141 -22.29 7.46 14.99
C VAL A 141 -23.36 6.62 15.64
N SER A 142 -22.95 5.54 16.25
CA SER A 142 -23.75 4.72 17.18
C SER A 142 -22.99 4.54 18.51
N HIS A 143 -23.45 3.64 19.36
CA HIS A 143 -22.75 3.34 20.63
C HIS A 143 -21.43 2.57 20.43
N ASN A 144 -21.19 1.94 19.27
CA ASN A 144 -20.02 1.09 19.00
C ASN A 144 -19.33 1.36 17.67
N LEU A 145 -19.88 2.22 16.82
CA LEU A 145 -19.33 2.55 15.51
C LEU A 145 -19.39 4.06 15.26
N ARG A 146 -18.26 4.63 14.86
CA ARG A 146 -18.16 6.00 14.39
C ARG A 146 -17.45 6.04 13.05
N ILE A 147 -18.10 6.65 12.07
CA ILE A 147 -17.56 6.84 10.73
C ILE A 147 -17.65 8.32 10.36
N VAL A 148 -16.54 8.88 9.93
CA VAL A 148 -16.47 10.24 9.39
C VAL A 148 -15.83 10.18 8.02
N ILE A 149 -16.59 10.50 6.99
CA ILE A 149 -16.11 10.54 5.61
C ILE A 149 -15.94 11.98 5.20
N THR A 150 -14.74 12.36 4.81
CA THR A 150 -14.42 13.72 4.37
C THR A 150 -13.91 13.70 2.94
N ARG A 151 -14.59 14.42 2.05
CA ARG A 151 -14.10 14.65 0.69
C ARG A 151 -13.08 15.79 0.70
N ARG A 152 -11.86 15.51 0.26
CA ARG A 152 -10.77 16.47 0.13
C ARG A 152 -10.50 16.79 -1.33
N LYS A 153 -10.13 18.05 -1.58
CA LYS A 153 -9.68 18.52 -2.89
C LYS A 153 -8.40 19.30 -2.72
N ASP A 154 -7.44 19.03 -3.58
CA ASP A 154 -6.27 19.90 -3.69
C ASP A 154 -6.59 21.10 -4.59
N SER A 155 -6.15 22.29 -4.18
CA SER A 155 -6.39 23.52 -4.95
C SER A 155 -5.30 23.80 -5.99
N SER A 156 -4.17 23.11 -5.91
CA SER A 156 -2.98 23.32 -6.77
C SER A 156 -2.84 22.28 -7.89
N ILE A 157 -3.39 21.09 -7.69
CA ILE A 157 -3.38 20.00 -8.68
C ILE A 157 -4.76 19.34 -8.78
N PRO A 158 -5.12 18.76 -9.94
CA PRO A 158 -6.41 18.07 -10.11
C PRO A 158 -6.42 16.75 -9.35
N LEU A 159 -6.67 16.82 -8.05
CA LEU A 159 -6.72 15.68 -7.14
C LEU A 159 -7.89 15.81 -6.16
N GLU A 160 -8.74 14.80 -6.09
CA GLU A 160 -9.85 14.68 -5.15
C GLU A 160 -9.81 13.30 -4.50
N TRP A 161 -9.99 13.23 -3.18
CA TRP A 161 -10.00 11.97 -2.44
C TRP A 161 -10.97 12.02 -1.27
N TYR A 162 -11.29 10.83 -0.76
CA TYR A 162 -12.06 10.65 0.47
C TYR A 162 -11.16 10.10 1.55
N GLU A 163 -11.17 10.74 2.71
CA GLU A 163 -10.63 10.23 3.97
C GLU A 163 -11.81 9.69 4.77
N THR A 164 -11.81 8.40 5.07
CA THR A 164 -12.83 7.77 5.90
C THR A 164 -12.18 7.31 7.20
N ASP A 165 -12.40 8.05 8.27
CA ASP A 165 -12.02 7.70 9.63
C ASP A 165 -13.08 6.76 10.21
N ILE A 166 -12.67 5.59 10.67
CA ILE A 166 -13.55 4.54 11.17
C ILE A 166 -13.07 4.14 12.56
N ARG A 167 -13.93 4.30 13.57
CA ARG A 167 -13.64 3.86 14.93
C ARG A 167 -14.70 2.88 15.40
N THR A 168 -14.24 1.80 16.05
CA THR A 168 -15.11 0.74 16.55
C THR A 168 -14.82 0.43 18.00
N ARG A 169 -15.84 -0.05 18.70
CA ARG A 169 -15.70 -0.70 20.00
C ARG A 169 -15.79 -2.20 19.86
N SER A 170 -15.49 -2.91 20.94
CA SER A 170 -15.54 -4.37 20.99
C SER A 170 -16.87 -4.92 20.47
N GLY A 171 -16.76 -5.91 19.57
CA GLY A 171 -17.91 -6.56 18.94
C GLY A 171 -18.28 -6.00 17.56
N GLU A 172 -17.75 -4.81 17.18
CA GLU A 172 -17.95 -4.27 15.83
C GLU A 172 -16.67 -4.45 15.01
N ALA A 173 -16.75 -5.12 13.89
CA ALA A 173 -15.61 -5.42 13.03
C ALA A 173 -15.99 -5.42 11.55
N PHE A 174 -15.01 -5.32 10.67
CA PHE A 174 -15.25 -5.51 9.24
C PHE A 174 -15.72 -6.95 8.97
N TYR A 175 -16.63 -7.08 8.02
CA TYR A 175 -17.08 -8.36 7.49
C TYR A 175 -17.13 -8.31 5.96
N SER A 176 -17.08 -9.47 5.34
CA SER A 176 -17.17 -9.57 3.88
C SER A 176 -18.60 -9.92 3.46
N VAL A 177 -19.20 -9.09 2.61
CA VAL A 177 -20.49 -9.37 1.97
C VAL A 177 -20.25 -9.98 0.61
N MET A 178 -20.52 -11.26 0.46
CA MET A 178 -20.41 -12.00 -0.80
C MET A 178 -21.77 -12.13 -1.47
N THR A 179 -21.84 -11.92 -2.78
CA THR A 179 -23.08 -12.06 -3.56
C THR A 179 -23.59 -13.51 -3.65
N ASP A 180 -22.70 -14.48 -3.49
CA ASP A 180 -23.00 -15.92 -3.47
C ASP A 180 -21.96 -16.61 -2.56
N PRO A 181 -22.24 -16.74 -1.25
CA PRO A 181 -21.33 -17.38 -0.31
C PRO A 181 -21.08 -18.87 -0.59
N GLU A 182 -22.02 -19.57 -1.22
CA GLU A 182 -21.88 -20.99 -1.57
C GLU A 182 -20.98 -21.17 -2.79
N ARG A 183 -20.93 -20.20 -3.68
CA ARG A 183 -20.11 -20.19 -4.89
C ARG A 183 -19.32 -18.89 -5.03
N PRO A 184 -18.34 -18.64 -4.16
CA PRO A 184 -17.57 -17.40 -4.15
C PRO A 184 -16.98 -17.08 -5.53
N GLY A 185 -17.09 -15.82 -5.93
CA GLY A 185 -16.52 -15.33 -7.19
C GLY A 185 -17.35 -15.63 -8.45
N LYS A 186 -18.56 -16.16 -8.35
CA LYS A 186 -19.40 -16.54 -9.52
C LYS A 186 -20.49 -15.55 -9.88
N LYS A 187 -21.12 -14.92 -8.90
CA LYS A 187 -22.20 -13.94 -9.13
C LYS A 187 -21.64 -12.53 -8.99
N TYR A 188 -21.76 -11.71 -10.03
CA TYR A 188 -21.33 -10.31 -10.03
C TYR A 188 -22.51 -9.37 -9.81
N GLN A 189 -22.31 -8.32 -9.01
CA GLN A 189 -23.29 -7.27 -8.75
C GLN A 189 -22.58 -5.92 -8.57
N TYR A 190 -23.30 -4.82 -8.68
CA TYR A 190 -22.76 -3.51 -8.38
C TYR A 190 -22.51 -3.36 -6.87
N PRO A 191 -21.38 -2.75 -6.45
CA PRO A 191 -21.03 -2.60 -5.03
C PRO A 191 -22.13 -1.96 -4.18
N TYR A 192 -22.79 -0.93 -4.70
CA TYR A 192 -23.86 -0.23 -3.99
C TYR A 192 -25.12 -1.11 -3.83
N VAL A 193 -25.41 -1.99 -4.77
CA VAL A 193 -26.52 -2.96 -4.62
C VAL A 193 -26.20 -4.00 -3.55
N ILE A 194 -24.95 -4.52 -3.54
CA ILE A 194 -24.51 -5.45 -2.49
C ILE A 194 -24.64 -4.80 -1.11
N ALA A 195 -24.18 -3.54 -0.97
CA ALA A 195 -24.24 -2.80 0.28
C ALA A 195 -25.67 -2.51 0.73
N GLU A 196 -26.56 -2.17 -0.19
CA GLU A 196 -27.99 -1.91 0.06
C GLU A 196 -28.71 -3.19 0.50
N GLU A 197 -28.56 -4.30 -0.24
CA GLU A 197 -29.15 -5.60 0.07
C GLU A 197 -28.69 -6.13 1.45
N ALA A 198 -27.47 -5.82 1.86
CA ALA A 198 -26.91 -6.22 3.16
C ALA A 198 -27.14 -5.20 4.28
N ASN A 199 -27.82 -4.08 4.02
CA ASN A 199 -28.05 -3.00 4.98
C ASN A 199 -26.77 -2.47 5.64
N CYS A 200 -25.68 -2.32 4.88
CA CYS A 200 -24.42 -1.86 5.42
C CYS A 200 -24.46 -0.37 5.72
N VAL A 201 -23.87 0.06 6.85
CA VAL A 201 -23.58 1.48 7.11
C VAL A 201 -22.51 1.97 6.14
N LEU A 202 -21.38 1.26 6.09
CA LEU A 202 -20.30 1.52 5.16
C LEU A 202 -19.94 0.24 4.43
N ALA A 203 -19.76 0.34 3.12
CA ALA A 203 -19.18 -0.73 2.31
C ALA A 203 -18.21 -0.14 1.29
N PHE A 204 -17.19 -0.91 0.95
CA PHE A 204 -16.19 -0.50 -0.04
C PHE A 204 -15.61 -1.70 -0.78
N SER A 205 -15.05 -1.44 -1.96
CA SER A 205 -14.46 -2.49 -2.79
C SER A 205 -13.25 -3.13 -2.11
N ASP A 206 -13.13 -4.43 -2.29
CA ASP A 206 -12.08 -5.27 -1.75
C ASP A 206 -10.89 -5.46 -2.74
N ASP A 207 -10.34 -6.64 -2.79
CA ASP A 207 -9.22 -7.06 -3.64
C ASP A 207 -9.62 -7.54 -5.04
N PHE A 208 -10.91 -7.56 -5.37
CA PHE A 208 -11.45 -8.00 -6.67
C PHE A 208 -10.90 -9.37 -7.13
N PHE A 209 -10.78 -10.30 -6.20
CA PHE A 209 -10.16 -11.62 -6.42
C PHE A 209 -10.84 -12.45 -7.52
N ALA A 210 -12.15 -12.34 -7.64
CA ALA A 210 -12.95 -13.16 -8.54
C ALA A 210 -12.58 -13.02 -10.01
N THR A 211 -12.20 -11.82 -10.45
CA THR A 211 -11.73 -11.61 -11.83
C THR A 211 -10.46 -12.39 -12.10
N ARG A 212 -9.50 -12.37 -11.15
CA ARG A 212 -8.25 -13.15 -11.28
C ARG A 212 -8.55 -14.65 -11.32
N MET A 213 -9.40 -15.14 -10.40
CA MET A 213 -9.80 -16.55 -10.34
C MET A 213 -10.50 -17.01 -11.62
N ASN A 214 -11.43 -16.22 -12.15
CA ASN A 214 -12.16 -16.57 -13.36
C ASN A 214 -11.29 -16.50 -14.63
N ASN A 215 -10.27 -15.66 -14.63
CA ASN A 215 -9.28 -15.58 -15.72
C ASN A 215 -8.13 -16.60 -15.56
N LYS A 216 -8.16 -17.47 -14.54
CA LYS A 216 -7.11 -18.44 -14.22
C LYS A 216 -5.74 -17.79 -13.98
N GLU A 217 -5.75 -16.63 -13.34
CA GLU A 217 -4.58 -15.93 -12.91
C GLU A 217 -4.23 -16.31 -11.46
N THR A 218 -3.01 -16.03 -11.02
CA THR A 218 -2.63 -16.15 -9.61
C THR A 218 -3.43 -15.18 -8.75
N VAL A 219 -4.14 -15.69 -7.77
CA VAL A 219 -5.14 -14.93 -7.01
C VAL A 219 -4.61 -14.40 -5.69
N GLY A 220 -3.76 -15.16 -5.02
CA GLY A 220 -3.34 -14.95 -3.65
C GLY A 220 -4.17 -15.75 -2.65
N ILE A 221 -3.88 -15.56 -1.36
CA ILE A 221 -4.67 -16.15 -0.28
C ILE A 221 -5.92 -15.30 -0.07
N ILE A 222 -7.09 -15.92 -0.18
CA ILE A 222 -8.38 -15.29 0.03
C ILE A 222 -9.13 -16.04 1.11
N ILE A 223 -9.42 -15.36 2.21
CA ILE A 223 -10.28 -15.85 3.30
C ILE A 223 -11.40 -14.84 3.48
N ARG A 224 -12.64 -15.30 3.57
CA ARG A 224 -13.82 -14.46 3.81
C ARG A 224 -14.67 -15.07 4.91
N ASN A 225 -14.86 -14.32 5.99
CA ASN A 225 -15.64 -14.74 7.16
C ASN A 225 -15.23 -16.14 7.66
N GLY A 226 -13.93 -16.42 7.74
CA GLY A 226 -13.36 -17.72 8.15
C GLY A 226 -13.35 -18.82 7.07
N GLN A 227 -13.92 -18.57 5.89
CA GLN A 227 -13.92 -19.52 4.78
C GLN A 227 -12.72 -19.27 3.85
N VAL A 228 -11.89 -20.28 3.63
CA VAL A 228 -10.83 -20.25 2.62
C VAL A 228 -11.43 -20.38 1.23
N ILE A 229 -11.19 -19.40 0.37
CA ILE A 229 -11.67 -19.35 -1.00
C ILE A 229 -10.57 -19.70 -1.99
N CYS A 230 -9.36 -19.22 -1.75
CA CYS A 230 -8.21 -19.44 -2.63
C CYS A 230 -6.91 -19.46 -1.83
N THR A 231 -5.98 -20.32 -2.25
CA THR A 231 -4.63 -20.43 -1.68
C THR A 231 -3.54 -20.32 -2.74
N ASP A 232 -3.89 -19.96 -3.98
CA ASP A 232 -2.94 -19.91 -5.10
C ASP A 232 -2.07 -18.66 -5.05
N THR A 233 -0.82 -18.84 -4.61
CA THR A 233 0.20 -17.81 -4.54
C THR A 233 1.30 -17.96 -5.59
N ASN A 234 1.21 -18.97 -6.46
CA ASN A 234 2.24 -19.25 -7.46
C ASN A 234 2.20 -18.22 -8.59
N ARG A 235 3.15 -17.31 -8.60
CA ARG A 235 3.29 -16.32 -9.67
C ARG A 235 3.76 -16.99 -10.95
N THR A 236 2.93 -16.97 -11.97
CA THR A 236 3.39 -17.19 -13.33
C THR A 236 4.15 -15.95 -13.80
N SER A 237 5.40 -16.16 -14.25
CA SER A 237 6.27 -15.09 -14.71
C SER A 237 5.61 -14.29 -15.85
N GLY A 238 5.62 -12.96 -15.76
CA GLY A 238 5.38 -12.07 -16.89
C GLY A 238 4.10 -11.25 -16.88
N HIS A 239 3.26 -11.29 -15.86
CA HIS A 239 2.05 -10.49 -15.79
C HIS A 239 2.19 -9.29 -14.83
N HIS A 240 1.62 -8.14 -15.21
CA HIS A 240 1.46 -6.93 -14.39
C HIS A 240 0.34 -7.12 -13.35
N LEU A 241 0.38 -8.23 -12.64
CA LEU A 241 -0.58 -8.56 -11.61
C LEU A 241 -0.32 -7.74 -10.34
N PRO A 242 -1.35 -7.57 -9.50
CA PRO A 242 -1.15 -7.04 -8.15
C PRO A 242 -0.04 -7.81 -7.44
N ASN A 243 0.60 -7.16 -6.48
CA ASN A 243 1.75 -7.73 -5.77
C ASN A 243 1.38 -8.98 -4.97
N LEU A 244 0.08 -9.15 -4.66
CA LEU A 244 -0.51 -10.22 -3.85
C LEU A 244 -0.04 -10.22 -2.38
N ASP A 245 0.54 -9.11 -1.91
CA ASP A 245 0.69 -8.90 -0.49
C ASP A 245 -0.70 -8.91 0.17
N MET A 246 -0.75 -9.31 1.42
CA MET A 246 -1.98 -9.63 2.12
C MET A 246 -2.26 -8.66 3.27
N MET A 247 -3.53 -8.49 3.59
CA MET A 247 -4.00 -7.95 4.85
C MET A 247 -4.92 -8.97 5.51
N ALA A 248 -4.58 -9.37 6.71
CA ALA A 248 -5.41 -10.23 7.55
C ALA A 248 -6.12 -9.39 8.62
N GLN A 249 -7.39 -9.70 8.83
CA GLN A 249 -8.22 -9.13 9.88
C GLN A 249 -8.47 -10.18 10.97
N TYR A 250 -8.36 -9.75 12.22
CA TYR A 250 -8.51 -10.55 13.41
C TYR A 250 -9.72 -10.11 14.26
N PRO A 251 -10.28 -11.00 15.13
CA PRO A 251 -11.44 -10.69 15.96
C PRO A 251 -11.19 -9.58 16.99
N ASP A 252 -9.93 -9.34 17.38
CA ASP A 252 -9.50 -8.28 18.29
C ASP A 252 -9.37 -6.91 17.61
N CYS A 253 -9.98 -6.74 16.44
CA CYS A 253 -9.96 -5.52 15.64
C CYS A 253 -8.57 -5.16 15.05
N ARG A 254 -7.57 -6.05 15.13
CA ARG A 254 -6.29 -5.85 14.44
C ARG A 254 -6.40 -6.10 12.95
N LEU A 255 -5.66 -5.30 12.19
CA LEU A 255 -5.28 -5.58 10.81
C LEU A 255 -3.76 -5.76 10.76
N GLU A 256 -3.30 -6.84 10.15
CA GLU A 256 -1.88 -7.11 9.94
C GLU A 256 -1.60 -7.31 8.46
N VAL A 257 -0.47 -6.79 7.99
CA VAL A 257 -0.07 -6.96 6.60
C VAL A 257 1.10 -7.92 6.47
N TYR A 258 1.05 -8.78 5.43
CA TYR A 258 2.04 -9.81 5.16
C TYR A 258 2.44 -9.79 3.69
N GLU A 259 3.73 -10.06 3.41
CA GLU A 259 4.16 -10.26 2.03
C GLU A 259 3.55 -11.54 1.44
N CYS A 260 3.41 -11.56 0.11
CA CYS A 260 3.01 -12.76 -0.61
C CYS A 260 3.94 -13.94 -0.24
N ASN A 261 3.36 -15.06 0.18
CA ASN A 261 4.05 -16.27 0.65
C ASN A 261 4.74 -16.16 2.04
N GLU A 262 4.49 -15.12 2.82
CA GLU A 262 4.98 -15.04 4.20
C GLU A 262 4.26 -16.06 5.10
N HIS A 263 2.97 -16.28 4.87
CA HIS A 263 2.15 -17.27 5.55
C HIS A 263 1.30 -18.08 4.58
N THR A 264 0.90 -19.27 4.97
CA THR A 264 -0.13 -20.08 4.30
C THR A 264 -1.53 -19.70 4.81
N ALA A 265 -2.57 -20.14 4.12
CA ALA A 265 -3.95 -19.92 4.57
C ALA A 265 -4.23 -20.64 5.89
N GLU A 266 -3.67 -21.83 6.08
CA GLU A 266 -3.81 -22.63 7.29
C GLU A 266 -3.15 -21.94 8.50
N GLU A 267 -1.96 -21.37 8.30
CA GLU A 267 -1.27 -20.58 9.34
C GLU A 267 -2.07 -19.35 9.73
N LEU A 268 -2.59 -18.59 8.75
CA LEU A 268 -3.41 -17.40 9.01
C LEU A 268 -4.69 -17.75 9.78
N LEU A 269 -5.37 -18.85 9.41
CA LEU A 269 -6.53 -19.34 10.17
C LEU A 269 -6.15 -19.79 11.59
N ALA A 270 -5.01 -20.49 11.74
CA ALA A 270 -4.52 -20.89 13.06
C ALA A 270 -4.15 -19.69 13.95
N MET A 271 -3.72 -18.58 13.36
CA MET A 271 -3.50 -17.29 14.03
C MET A 271 -4.81 -16.56 14.35
N GLY A 272 -5.95 -17.05 13.85
CA GLY A 272 -7.29 -16.50 14.10
C GLY A 272 -7.77 -15.50 13.05
N ALA A 273 -7.15 -15.44 11.88
CA ALA A 273 -7.61 -14.54 10.82
C ALA A 273 -9.03 -14.89 10.36
N VAL A 274 -9.91 -13.89 10.30
CA VAL A 274 -11.30 -14.04 9.85
C VAL A 274 -11.44 -13.66 8.37
N ASN A 275 -10.76 -12.60 7.94
CA ASN A 275 -10.69 -12.20 6.55
C ASN A 275 -9.23 -12.02 6.13
N VAL A 276 -8.91 -12.40 4.91
CA VAL A 276 -7.62 -12.13 4.27
C VAL A 276 -7.88 -11.61 2.86
N PHE A 277 -7.35 -10.42 2.59
CA PHE A 277 -7.43 -9.74 1.30
C PHE A 277 -6.05 -9.75 0.65
N SER A 278 -5.96 -10.17 -0.61
CA SER A 278 -4.70 -10.21 -1.36
C SER A 278 -4.77 -9.30 -2.59
N PHE A 279 -4.04 -8.19 -2.52
CA PHE A 279 -3.87 -7.29 -3.67
C PHE A 279 -2.50 -6.62 -3.62
N GLY A 280 -2.32 -5.66 -2.73
CA GLY A 280 -1.04 -4.99 -2.48
C GLY A 280 -0.61 -3.97 -3.54
N PRO A 281 0.57 -3.44 -3.40
CA PRO A 281 1.55 -3.80 -2.36
C PRO A 281 1.13 -3.37 -0.95
N ILE A 282 1.83 -3.88 0.06
CA ILE A 282 1.86 -3.26 1.38
C ILE A 282 2.30 -1.81 1.20
N LEU A 283 1.53 -0.88 1.78
CA LEU A 283 1.88 0.54 1.79
C LEU A 283 2.66 0.93 3.03
N ILE A 284 2.18 0.49 4.19
CA ILE A 284 2.78 0.75 5.50
C ILE A 284 2.78 -0.56 6.29
N ARG A 285 3.90 -0.86 6.94
CA ARG A 285 4.06 -1.94 7.90
C ARG A 285 4.78 -1.38 9.13
N ASP A 286 4.24 -1.60 10.33
CA ASP A 286 4.80 -1.13 11.60
C ASP A 286 5.10 0.39 11.61
N GLY A 287 4.21 1.18 10.98
CA GLY A 287 4.33 2.62 10.86
C GLY A 287 5.33 3.11 9.82
N GLU A 288 6.04 2.21 9.11
CA GLU A 288 7.01 2.57 8.09
C GLU A 288 6.50 2.31 6.67
N ILE A 289 6.72 3.28 5.77
CA ILE A 289 6.33 3.15 4.37
C ILE A 289 7.18 2.08 3.69
N ASN A 290 6.54 1.15 3.00
CA ASN A 290 7.21 0.12 2.23
C ASN A 290 7.98 0.73 1.05
N ASP A 291 9.28 0.48 0.96
CA ASP A 291 10.16 0.99 -0.09
C ASP A 291 9.67 0.66 -1.51
N LYS A 292 8.93 -0.42 -1.70
CA LYS A 292 8.36 -0.80 -3.00
C LYS A 292 7.48 0.29 -3.62
N VAL A 293 6.77 1.11 -2.80
CA VAL A 293 5.88 2.17 -3.32
C VAL A 293 6.64 3.34 -3.95
N TYR A 294 7.89 3.56 -3.56
CA TYR A 294 8.72 4.62 -4.12
C TYR A 294 9.36 4.25 -5.46
N HIS A 295 9.43 2.97 -5.79
CA HIS A 295 10.14 2.45 -6.96
C HIS A 295 9.22 1.87 -8.01
N TYR A 296 8.13 1.28 -7.56
CA TYR A 296 7.10 0.69 -8.41
C TYR A 296 5.84 1.55 -8.37
N TYR A 297 4.87 1.25 -9.18
CA TYR A 297 3.53 1.87 -9.11
C TYR A 297 3.51 3.38 -9.34
N LYS A 298 4.35 3.86 -10.27
CA LYS A 298 4.44 5.27 -10.67
C LYS A 298 3.27 5.75 -11.53
N SER A 299 2.36 4.87 -11.93
CA SER A 299 1.18 5.26 -12.69
C SER A 299 0.22 6.07 -11.81
N VAL A 300 -0.26 7.16 -12.39
CA VAL A 300 -1.30 8.02 -11.79
C VAL A 300 -2.65 7.40 -12.10
N GLU A 301 -3.31 6.86 -11.05
CA GLU A 301 -4.53 6.09 -11.16
C GLU A 301 -5.47 6.38 -9.99
N PRO A 302 -6.79 6.07 -10.10
CA PRO A 302 -7.64 5.97 -8.93
C PRO A 302 -7.08 4.93 -7.96
N ARG A 303 -7.01 5.27 -6.66
CA ARG A 303 -6.41 4.42 -5.64
C ARG A 303 -7.37 4.15 -4.50
N HIS A 304 -7.26 2.97 -3.91
CA HIS A 304 -8.06 2.55 -2.79
C HIS A 304 -7.17 1.80 -1.79
N ALA A 305 -7.19 2.21 -0.54
CA ALA A 305 -6.30 1.63 0.47
C ALA A 305 -6.96 1.63 1.84
N LEU A 306 -6.85 0.50 2.54
CA LEU A 306 -7.27 0.35 3.93
C LEU A 306 -6.04 0.29 4.83
N GLY A 307 -6.08 1.00 5.96
CA GLY A 307 -5.05 0.95 6.98
C GLY A 307 -5.61 1.02 8.39
N MET A 308 -4.82 0.56 9.33
CA MET A 308 -5.09 0.61 10.76
C MET A 308 -4.14 1.62 11.42
N ILE A 309 -4.68 2.49 12.25
CA ILE A 309 -3.93 3.38 13.13
C ILE A 309 -3.59 2.62 14.40
N GLU A 310 -4.60 2.06 15.05
CA GLU A 310 -4.55 1.14 16.18
C GLU A 310 -5.74 0.19 16.11
N PRO A 311 -5.78 -0.92 16.86
CA PRO A 311 -6.92 -1.83 16.86
C PRO A 311 -8.24 -1.10 17.15
N GLY A 312 -9.20 -1.23 16.24
CA GLY A 312 -10.48 -0.50 16.29
C GLY A 312 -10.48 0.91 15.74
N HIS A 313 -9.34 1.42 15.25
CA HIS A 313 -9.25 2.71 14.56
C HIS A 313 -8.59 2.57 13.18
N TYR A 314 -9.33 2.86 12.13
CA TYR A 314 -8.92 2.63 10.76
C TYR A 314 -9.06 3.88 9.89
N LEU A 315 -8.26 3.94 8.86
CA LEU A 315 -8.35 4.91 7.78
C LEU A 315 -8.54 4.20 6.44
N LEU A 316 -9.66 4.48 5.76
CA LEU A 316 -9.83 4.11 4.37
C LEU A 316 -9.56 5.34 3.50
N LEU A 317 -8.63 5.23 2.58
CA LEU A 317 -8.30 6.31 1.64
C LEU A 317 -8.75 5.91 0.22
N SER A 318 -9.66 6.71 -0.35
CA SER A 318 -10.22 6.48 -1.69
C SER A 318 -9.92 7.69 -2.59
N VAL A 319 -8.92 7.55 -3.46
CA VAL A 319 -8.49 8.63 -4.35
C VAL A 319 -9.16 8.50 -5.70
N GLN A 320 -9.96 9.49 -6.07
CA GLN A 320 -10.61 9.56 -7.38
C GLN A 320 -9.58 9.76 -8.50
N GLY A 321 -9.92 9.35 -9.71
CA GLY A 321 -9.02 9.55 -10.83
C GLY A 321 -9.66 9.27 -12.18
N ARG A 322 -8.86 9.45 -13.26
CA ARG A 322 -9.32 9.31 -14.66
C ARG A 322 -10.46 10.28 -15.01
N MET A 323 -10.47 11.44 -14.38
CA MET A 323 -11.45 12.49 -14.58
C MET A 323 -10.74 13.84 -14.74
N GLU A 324 -11.44 14.86 -15.21
CA GLU A 324 -10.87 16.20 -15.39
C GLU A 324 -10.49 16.81 -14.04
N GLU A 325 -11.36 16.73 -13.08
CA GLU A 325 -11.23 17.28 -11.73
C GLU A 325 -10.31 16.45 -10.82
N SER A 326 -10.03 15.19 -11.16
CA SER A 326 -9.08 14.35 -10.46
C SER A 326 -8.42 13.37 -11.42
N LYS A 327 -7.11 13.47 -11.56
CA LYS A 327 -6.35 12.56 -12.43
C LYS A 327 -6.04 11.22 -11.75
N GLY A 328 -6.07 11.19 -10.43
CA GLY A 328 -5.60 10.11 -9.60
C GLY A 328 -4.22 10.41 -9.02
N THR A 329 -3.59 9.40 -8.43
CA THR A 329 -2.27 9.56 -7.80
C THR A 329 -1.43 8.29 -7.87
N VAL A 330 -0.15 8.43 -7.54
CA VAL A 330 0.79 7.31 -7.36
C VAL A 330 0.64 6.71 -5.97
N LEU A 331 1.05 5.44 -5.76
CA LEU A 331 0.93 4.80 -4.44
C LEU A 331 1.82 5.45 -3.37
N GLN A 332 2.93 6.06 -3.75
CA GLN A 332 3.74 6.87 -2.83
C GLN A 332 2.89 7.93 -2.11
N ARG A 333 2.08 8.71 -2.84
CA ARG A 333 1.20 9.72 -2.25
C ARG A 333 0.19 9.11 -1.28
N VAL A 334 -0.39 7.96 -1.65
CA VAL A 334 -1.35 7.26 -0.77
C VAL A 334 -0.68 6.87 0.55
N ALA A 335 0.52 6.27 0.47
CA ALA A 335 1.27 5.87 1.65
C ALA A 335 1.69 7.07 2.53
N GLU A 336 2.15 8.18 1.91
CA GLU A 336 2.51 9.41 2.62
C GLU A 336 1.30 10.00 3.38
N LEU A 337 0.13 10.12 2.71
CA LEU A 337 -1.10 10.61 3.35
C LEU A 337 -1.55 9.73 4.52
N MET A 338 -1.46 8.40 4.37
CA MET A 338 -1.80 7.47 5.44
C MET A 338 -0.81 7.54 6.60
N LYS A 339 0.50 7.67 6.33
CA LYS A 339 1.53 7.83 7.37
C LYS A 339 1.33 9.12 8.16
N GLU A 340 1.00 10.24 7.49
CA GLU A 340 0.70 11.53 8.15
C GLU A 340 -0.48 11.43 9.13
N LYS A 341 -1.40 10.49 8.91
CA LYS A 341 -2.54 10.20 9.79
C LYS A 341 -2.23 9.17 10.89
N GLY A 342 -0.98 8.71 10.99
CA GLY A 342 -0.55 7.76 12.02
C GLY A 342 -0.87 6.30 11.73
N VAL A 343 -1.17 5.94 10.48
CA VAL A 343 -1.44 4.56 10.08
C VAL A 343 -0.20 3.69 10.30
N THR A 344 -0.39 2.54 10.94
CA THR A 344 0.67 1.58 11.28
C THR A 344 0.72 0.37 10.36
N GLN A 345 -0.44 -0.06 9.82
CA GLN A 345 -0.57 -1.16 8.88
C GLN A 345 -1.45 -0.71 7.72
N ALA A 346 -1.02 -0.86 6.46
CA ALA A 346 -1.83 -0.48 5.31
C ALA A 346 -1.56 -1.33 4.08
N LEU A 347 -2.65 -1.70 3.39
CA LEU A 347 -2.62 -2.42 2.12
C LEU A 347 -3.32 -1.60 1.04
N ASN A 348 -2.74 -1.56 -0.16
CA ASN A 348 -3.43 -1.11 -1.36
C ASN A 348 -4.44 -2.17 -1.81
N LEU A 349 -5.68 -1.77 -2.00
CA LEU A 349 -6.78 -2.57 -2.55
C LEU A 349 -6.98 -2.27 -4.04
N ASP A 350 -7.92 -2.98 -4.70
CA ASP A 350 -8.18 -2.71 -6.12
C ASP A 350 -8.85 -1.34 -6.30
N GLY A 351 -8.17 -0.48 -7.03
CA GLY A 351 -8.61 0.86 -7.37
C GLY A 351 -9.27 0.94 -8.75
N GLY A 352 -8.90 1.99 -9.51
CA GLY A 352 -9.40 2.15 -10.87
C GLY A 352 -10.92 2.24 -10.93
N ASN A 353 -11.52 1.51 -11.90
CA ASN A 353 -12.97 1.45 -12.03
C ASN A 353 -13.65 0.45 -11.07
N THR A 354 -12.86 -0.25 -10.25
CA THR A 354 -13.40 -1.13 -9.20
C THR A 354 -13.69 -0.36 -7.93
N MET A 355 -12.97 0.75 -7.70
CA MET A 355 -13.13 1.56 -6.50
C MET A 355 -14.58 1.99 -6.27
N ALA A 356 -15.12 1.60 -5.15
CA ALA A 356 -16.43 2.01 -4.66
C ALA A 356 -16.35 2.33 -3.16
N LEU A 357 -16.87 3.47 -2.78
CA LEU A 357 -17.11 3.90 -1.40
C LEU A 357 -18.59 4.11 -1.26
N VAL A 358 -19.26 3.26 -0.51
CA VAL A 358 -20.71 3.24 -0.37
C VAL A 358 -21.08 3.54 1.08
N PHE A 359 -21.84 4.59 1.29
CA PHE A 359 -22.34 4.99 2.59
C PHE A 359 -23.87 4.87 2.60
N ARG A 360 -24.41 4.02 3.48
CA ARG A 360 -25.86 3.78 3.64
C ARG A 360 -26.55 3.48 2.30
N GLY A 361 -25.97 2.57 1.51
CA GLY A 361 -26.49 2.16 0.19
C GLY A 361 -26.14 3.12 -0.97
N ARG A 362 -25.64 4.33 -0.69
CA ARG A 362 -25.29 5.32 -1.71
C ARG A 362 -23.78 5.36 -2.00
N MET A 363 -23.41 5.21 -3.27
CA MET A 363 -22.02 5.36 -3.69
C MET A 363 -21.62 6.84 -3.70
N LEU A 364 -20.57 7.20 -2.95
CA LEU A 364 -20.10 8.58 -2.79
C LEU A 364 -19.10 9.00 -3.86
N ASN A 365 -18.20 8.10 -4.26
CA ASN A 365 -17.20 8.40 -5.26
C ASN A 365 -17.83 8.45 -6.67
N LYS A 366 -17.27 9.33 -7.51
CA LYS A 366 -17.67 9.45 -8.91
C LYS A 366 -17.16 8.28 -9.75
N LEU A 367 -17.84 8.03 -10.85
CA LEU A 367 -17.47 6.98 -11.81
C LEU A 367 -16.20 7.38 -12.59
N ALA A 368 -15.16 6.57 -12.48
CA ALA A 368 -13.93 6.75 -13.25
C ALA A 368 -14.13 6.42 -14.74
N VAL A 369 -13.39 7.11 -15.60
CA VAL A 369 -13.44 6.87 -17.06
C VAL A 369 -12.43 5.78 -17.44
N TYR A 370 -12.88 4.80 -18.21
CA TYR A 370 -12.00 3.82 -18.84
C TYR A 370 -12.47 3.55 -20.26
N LYS A 371 -11.55 3.62 -21.25
CA LYS A 371 -11.88 3.46 -22.67
C LYS A 371 -13.09 4.31 -23.12
N LYS A 372 -13.11 5.59 -22.70
CA LYS A 372 -14.18 6.58 -22.97
C LYS A 372 -15.55 6.28 -22.34
N LYS A 373 -15.65 5.32 -21.42
CA LYS A 373 -16.88 5.00 -20.68
C LYS A 373 -16.71 5.31 -19.21
N LYS A 374 -17.75 5.89 -18.60
CA LYS A 374 -17.87 6.08 -17.14
C LYS A 374 -18.61 4.90 -16.56
N PHE A 375 -18.01 4.16 -15.66
CA PHE A 375 -18.67 3.04 -14.98
C PHE A 375 -17.91 2.64 -13.72
N VAL A 376 -18.62 1.98 -12.80
CA VAL A 376 -18.03 1.14 -11.74
C VAL A 376 -18.17 -0.33 -12.17
N ARG A 377 -17.16 -1.13 -11.86
CA ARG A 377 -17.20 -2.57 -12.14
C ARG A 377 -18.17 -3.26 -11.19
N THR A 378 -18.83 -4.29 -11.71
CA THR A 378 -19.48 -5.27 -10.84
C THR A 378 -18.45 -6.13 -10.15
N VAL A 379 -18.69 -6.46 -8.90
CA VAL A 379 -17.81 -7.24 -8.02
C VAL A 379 -18.58 -8.43 -7.45
N THR A 380 -17.90 -9.33 -6.78
CA THR A 380 -18.53 -10.51 -6.16
C THR A 380 -18.58 -10.42 -4.64
N SER A 381 -17.91 -9.40 -4.09
CA SER A 381 -17.88 -9.10 -2.67
C SER A 381 -17.47 -7.65 -2.41
N VAL A 382 -17.80 -7.17 -1.22
CA VAL A 382 -17.33 -5.90 -0.66
C VAL A 382 -16.89 -6.13 0.78
N ILE A 383 -16.04 -5.24 1.28
CA ILE A 383 -15.78 -5.11 2.72
C ILE A 383 -16.83 -4.17 3.29
N ALA A 384 -17.44 -4.54 4.41
CA ALA A 384 -18.48 -3.75 5.06
C ALA A 384 -18.24 -3.63 6.57
N ILE A 385 -18.85 -2.62 7.18
CA ILE A 385 -18.92 -2.45 8.63
C ILE A 385 -20.22 -1.75 9.02
N GLY A 386 -20.78 -2.14 10.14
CA GLY A 386 -22.05 -1.64 10.66
C GLY A 386 -23.26 -2.10 9.86
N HIS A 387 -24.40 -2.15 10.53
CA HIS A 387 -25.68 -2.42 9.93
C HIS A 387 -26.62 -1.25 10.20
N THR A 388 -27.33 -0.80 9.17
CA THR A 388 -28.45 0.15 9.35
C THR A 388 -29.66 -0.60 9.83
N GLU A 389 -30.51 0.02 10.63
CA GLU A 389 -31.84 -0.53 10.91
C GLU A 389 -32.59 -0.73 9.61
N SER A 390 -33.20 -1.89 9.45
CA SER A 390 -33.97 -2.24 8.25
C SER A 390 -35.01 -1.16 7.96
N GLN A 391 -35.09 -0.67 6.72
CA GLN A 391 -36.19 0.23 6.29
C GLN A 391 -37.56 -0.45 6.28
N ALA A 392 -37.65 -1.72 6.71
CA ALA A 392 -38.89 -2.48 6.75
C ALA A 392 -39.91 -1.97 7.80
N ASP A 393 -39.48 -1.06 8.68
CA ASP A 393 -40.31 -0.48 9.73
C ASP A 393 -40.67 1.02 9.52
N LYS A 394 -40.52 1.51 8.28
CA LYS A 394 -40.96 2.86 7.89
C LYS A 394 -42.12 2.83 6.90
#